data_724712b73dcb140ed790c1d005e762a2
#
_entry.id   724712b73dcb140ed790c1d005e762a2
#
_cell.length_a   1.000
_cell.length_b   1.000
_cell.length_c   1.000
_cell.angle_alpha   90.00
_cell.angle_beta   90.00
_cell.angle_gamma   90.00
#
_symmetry.space_group_name_H-M   'P 1'
#
loop_
_entity.id
_entity.type
_entity.pdbx_description
1 polymer ?
#
loop_
_entity_poly.entity_id
_entity_poly.type
_entity_poly.pdbx_seq_one_letter_code
_entity_poly.pdbx_strand_id
1 'polypeptide(L)'
;GIASHFILLAKTNDGLTAFLYHKNQPGWRIKRRIPIMGPEEHGGHCEIEYNGLEIPDENRLGEVGQGLKIVQIRLGLARLTHCMRWIGLSKRSLEIALDYVSHREGFGIKLSDRESVQVKLGKAAMDIDIARLLVMRAAWKIENGSKSRQDVSMAKIHVADTLNNVCDTAIQ
;
A
#
# COMPACT_ATOMS: atom_id res chain seq x y z
N GLY A 1 14.42 -10.21 -0.36
CA GLY A 1 15.69 -10.87 -0.56
C GLY A 1 16.92 -9.99 -0.38
N ILE A 2 16.83 -8.64 -0.41
CA ILE A 2 18.00 -7.73 -0.31
C ILE A 2 18.12 -7.02 1.04
N ALA A 3 17.13 -7.13 1.91
CA ALA A 3 17.16 -6.46 3.22
C ALA A 3 18.35 -6.95 4.08
N SER A 4 18.95 -6.01 4.81
CA SER A 4 20.02 -6.31 5.77
C SER A 4 19.51 -6.49 7.20
N HIS A 5 18.37 -5.86 7.53
CA HIS A 5 17.75 -5.92 8.85
C HIS A 5 16.29 -6.32 8.73
N PHE A 6 15.80 -7.03 9.73
CA PHE A 6 14.45 -7.57 9.76
C PHE A 6 13.81 -7.33 11.12
N ILE A 7 12.51 -7.05 11.10
CA ILE A 7 11.70 -7.04 12.32
C ILE A 7 10.97 -8.37 12.41
N LEU A 8 11.27 -9.13 13.46
CA LEU A 8 10.61 -10.39 13.80
C LEU A 8 9.55 -10.14 14.88
N LEU A 9 8.35 -10.68 14.68
CA LEU A 9 7.36 -10.81 15.74
C LEU A 9 7.39 -12.21 16.28
N ALA A 10 7.80 -12.37 17.52
CA ALA A 10 7.81 -13.64 18.23
C ALA A 10 6.74 -13.67 19.31
N LYS A 11 6.13 -14.84 19.50
CA LYS A 11 5.21 -15.09 20.63
C LYS A 11 6.03 -15.35 21.88
N THR A 12 5.83 -14.55 22.90
CA THR A 12 6.40 -14.71 24.23
C THR A 12 5.28 -15.07 25.23
N ASN A 13 5.62 -15.32 26.49
CA ASN A 13 4.62 -15.59 27.53
C ASN A 13 3.66 -14.42 27.73
N ASP A 14 4.13 -13.19 27.55
CA ASP A 14 3.35 -11.96 27.74
C ASP A 14 2.77 -11.41 26.43
N GLY A 15 2.79 -12.18 25.33
CA GLY A 15 2.21 -11.80 24.05
C GLY A 15 3.22 -11.66 22.92
N LEU A 16 2.80 -10.96 21.84
CA LEU A 16 3.69 -10.73 20.69
C LEU A 16 4.72 -9.65 21.02
N THR A 17 5.99 -9.98 20.86
CA THR A 17 7.13 -9.07 21.07
C THR A 17 7.89 -8.88 19.76
N ALA A 18 8.34 -7.66 19.49
CA ALA A 18 9.07 -7.32 18.28
C ALA A 18 10.57 -7.29 18.56
N PHE A 19 11.35 -7.86 17.66
CA PHE A 19 12.81 -7.90 17.72
C PHE A 19 13.42 -7.48 16.39
N LEU A 20 14.57 -6.81 16.46
CA LEU A 20 15.38 -6.47 15.29
C LEU A 20 16.50 -7.48 15.16
N TYR A 21 16.69 -8.05 13.96
CA TYR A 21 17.86 -8.91 13.69
C TYR A 21 18.50 -8.57 12.35
N HIS A 22 19.80 -8.87 12.25
CA HIS A 22 20.58 -8.64 11.04
C HIS A 22 20.67 -9.92 10.21
N LYS A 23 20.76 -9.77 8.89
CA LYS A 23 20.82 -10.90 7.94
C LYS A 23 21.95 -11.90 8.19
N ASN A 24 23.03 -11.46 8.82
CA ASN A 24 24.19 -12.31 9.10
C ASN A 24 24.05 -13.13 10.39
N GLN A 25 23.00 -12.93 11.19
CA GLN A 25 22.75 -13.78 12.36
C GLN A 25 22.40 -15.20 11.92
N PRO A 26 22.98 -16.25 12.54
CA PRO A 26 22.62 -17.63 12.23
C PRO A 26 21.22 -17.99 12.75
N GLY A 27 20.68 -19.11 12.28
CA GLY A 27 19.41 -19.63 12.79
C GLY A 27 18.19 -19.22 11.97
N TRP A 28 18.38 -18.69 10.75
CA TRP A 28 17.31 -18.44 9.80
C TRP A 28 17.77 -18.68 8.36
N ARG A 29 16.82 -18.93 7.47
CA ARG A 29 17.08 -19.04 6.02
C ARG A 29 15.84 -18.65 5.21
N ILE A 30 16.07 -18.25 3.97
CA ILE A 30 14.98 -18.15 2.98
C ILE A 30 14.68 -19.59 2.53
N LYS A 31 13.47 -20.06 2.81
CA LYS A 31 13.00 -21.38 2.38
C LYS A 31 12.64 -21.39 0.91
N ARG A 32 11.90 -20.38 0.45
CA ARG A 32 11.56 -20.17 -0.96
C ARG A 32 11.15 -18.73 -1.23
N ARG A 33 11.23 -18.34 -2.49
CA ARG A 33 10.59 -17.12 -2.98
C ARG A 33 9.11 -17.39 -3.26
N ILE A 34 8.27 -16.41 -2.97
CA ILE A 34 6.82 -16.46 -3.22
C ILE A 34 6.56 -15.69 -4.51
N PRO A 35 6.07 -16.34 -5.59
CA PRO A 35 5.73 -15.65 -6.82
C PRO A 35 4.54 -14.71 -6.58
N ILE A 36 4.59 -13.53 -7.19
CA ILE A 36 3.54 -12.51 -7.12
C ILE A 36 3.13 -12.08 -8.53
N MET A 37 1.95 -11.45 -8.66
CA MET A 37 1.56 -10.80 -9.91
C MET A 37 2.35 -9.50 -10.06
N GLY A 38 3.31 -9.47 -10.96
CA GLY A 38 4.17 -8.32 -11.25
C GLY A 38 5.64 -8.63 -11.10
N PRO A 39 6.52 -7.64 -11.38
CA PRO A 39 7.96 -7.82 -11.28
C PRO A 39 8.40 -8.05 -9.83
N GLU A 40 9.37 -8.92 -9.64
CA GLU A 40 10.04 -9.13 -8.35
C GLU A 40 10.98 -7.96 -8.04
N GLU A 41 10.43 -6.81 -7.70
CA GLU A 41 11.23 -5.67 -7.27
C GLU A 41 11.81 -5.90 -5.87
N HIS A 42 13.01 -5.38 -5.64
CA HIS A 42 13.66 -5.38 -4.32
C HIS A 42 13.81 -6.77 -3.67
N GLY A 43 13.99 -7.81 -4.47
CA GLY A 43 14.22 -9.18 -3.99
C GLY A 43 12.97 -9.98 -3.63
N GLY A 44 11.79 -9.48 -3.97
CA GLY A 44 10.51 -10.19 -3.88
C GLY A 44 10.06 -10.53 -2.46
N HIS A 45 9.01 -11.35 -2.38
CA HIS A 45 8.49 -11.91 -1.13
C HIS A 45 9.11 -13.29 -0.88
N CYS A 46 9.36 -13.61 0.37
CA CYS A 46 10.00 -14.87 0.74
C CYS A 46 9.27 -15.54 1.91
N GLU A 47 9.23 -16.86 1.87
CA GLU A 47 8.95 -17.68 3.05
C GLU A 47 10.26 -17.87 3.81
N ILE A 48 10.25 -17.50 5.09
CA ILE A 48 11.43 -17.56 5.96
C ILE A 48 11.22 -18.68 6.97
N GLU A 49 12.26 -19.47 7.17
CA GLU A 49 12.31 -20.52 8.18
C GLU A 49 13.29 -20.10 9.28
N TYR A 50 12.88 -20.24 10.52
CA TYR A 50 13.67 -19.98 11.70
C TYR A 50 13.97 -21.29 12.42
N ASN A 51 15.23 -21.52 12.72
CA ASN A 51 15.68 -22.69 13.46
C ASN A 51 16.85 -22.30 14.38
N GLY A 52 16.54 -22.01 15.65
CA GLY A 52 17.54 -21.59 16.62
C GLY A 52 18.10 -20.19 16.39
N LEU A 53 17.33 -19.26 15.80
CA LEU A 53 17.73 -17.86 15.75
C LEU A 53 17.72 -17.27 17.17
N GLU A 54 18.88 -16.86 17.65
CA GLU A 54 19.04 -16.17 18.92
C GLU A 54 19.15 -14.66 18.69
N ILE A 55 18.30 -13.89 19.38
CA ILE A 55 18.30 -12.43 19.30
C ILE A 55 18.50 -11.89 20.71
N PRO A 56 19.55 -11.08 20.96
CA PRO A 56 19.78 -10.44 22.26
C PRO A 56 18.60 -9.56 22.67
N ASP A 57 18.28 -9.49 23.97
CA ASP A 57 17.16 -8.68 24.47
C ASP A 57 17.34 -7.17 24.20
N GLU A 58 18.56 -6.70 24.06
CA GLU A 58 18.87 -5.31 23.65
C GLU A 58 18.35 -4.96 22.26
N ASN A 59 18.11 -5.95 21.40
CA ASN A 59 17.52 -5.81 20.07
C ASN A 59 15.98 -5.88 20.11
N ARG A 60 15.38 -5.94 21.27
CA ARG A 60 13.94 -5.86 21.45
C ARG A 60 13.45 -4.45 21.14
N LEU A 61 12.37 -4.37 20.38
CA LEU A 61 11.70 -3.14 20.02
C LEU A 61 10.51 -2.91 20.98
N GLY A 62 10.65 -1.95 21.87
CA GLY A 62 9.62 -1.63 22.87
C GLY A 62 9.58 -2.66 24.01
N GLU A 63 8.46 -2.71 24.74
CA GLU A 63 8.27 -3.63 25.86
C GLU A 63 7.82 -5.02 25.42
N VAL A 64 8.04 -6.01 26.28
CA VAL A 64 7.54 -7.38 26.06
C VAL A 64 6.02 -7.34 25.89
N GLY A 65 5.49 -8.09 24.93
CA GLY A 65 4.06 -8.11 24.61
C GLY A 65 3.54 -6.93 23.76
N GLN A 66 4.36 -5.91 23.47
CA GLN A 66 3.94 -4.74 22.68
C GLN A 66 4.26 -4.82 21.18
N GLY A 67 4.69 -5.95 20.67
CA GLY A 67 5.09 -6.10 19.26
C GLY A 67 4.00 -5.70 18.27
N LEU A 68 2.73 -6.00 18.55
CA LEU A 68 1.63 -5.59 17.68
C LEU A 68 1.48 -4.06 17.62
N LYS A 69 1.69 -3.36 18.74
CA LYS A 69 1.64 -1.88 18.80
C LYS A 69 2.76 -1.28 17.94
N ILE A 70 3.99 -1.81 18.03
CA ILE A 70 5.14 -1.38 17.22
C ILE A 70 4.84 -1.53 15.73
N VAL A 71 4.32 -2.70 15.32
CA VAL A 71 3.94 -2.93 13.92
C VAL A 71 2.83 -2.00 13.45
N GLN A 72 1.83 -1.71 14.28
CA GLN A 72 0.73 -0.82 13.91
C GLN A 72 1.17 0.63 13.70
N ILE A 73 2.16 1.13 14.45
CA ILE A 73 2.74 2.46 14.24
C ILE A 73 3.33 2.53 12.83
N ARG A 74 4.16 1.58 12.45
CA ARG A 74 4.78 1.50 11.11
C ARG A 74 3.73 1.32 10.01
N LEU A 75 2.74 0.44 10.22
CA LEU A 75 1.71 0.15 9.22
C LEU A 75 0.76 1.33 8.99
N GLY A 76 0.53 2.18 9.99
CA GLY A 76 -0.25 3.41 9.83
C GLY A 76 0.31 4.28 8.72
N LEU A 77 1.60 4.60 8.78
CA LEU A 77 2.28 5.39 7.76
C LEU A 77 2.37 4.66 6.42
N ALA A 78 2.70 3.36 6.44
CA ALA A 78 2.81 2.56 5.23
C ALA A 78 1.48 2.48 4.44
N ARG A 79 0.33 2.48 5.12
CA ARG A 79 -0.98 2.52 4.45
C ARG A 79 -1.17 3.80 3.65
N LEU A 80 -0.74 4.95 4.15
CA LEU A 80 -0.83 6.22 3.41
C LEU A 80 0.11 6.25 2.21
N THR A 81 1.33 5.73 2.32
CA THR A 81 2.25 5.67 1.17
C THR A 81 1.69 4.76 0.06
N HIS A 82 1.00 3.67 0.41
CA HIS A 82 0.26 2.87 -0.57
C HIS A 82 -0.87 3.66 -1.24
N CYS A 83 -1.64 4.43 -0.46
CA CYS A 83 -2.70 5.28 -1.02
C CYS A 83 -2.14 6.30 -2.02
N MET A 84 -1.05 6.98 -1.68
CA MET A 84 -0.39 7.94 -2.58
C MET A 84 0.01 7.31 -3.91
N ARG A 85 0.63 6.13 -3.86
CA ARG A 85 1.02 5.36 -5.05
C ARG A 85 -0.19 4.98 -5.91
N TRP A 86 -1.28 4.55 -5.29
CA TRP A 86 -2.50 4.15 -6.01
C TRP A 86 -3.24 5.34 -6.61
N ILE A 87 -3.25 6.49 -5.96
CA ILE A 87 -3.74 7.75 -6.56
C ILE A 87 -2.93 8.10 -7.80
N GLY A 88 -1.60 7.94 -7.75
CA GLY A 88 -0.73 8.15 -8.90
C GLY A 88 -1.07 7.23 -10.08
N LEU A 89 -1.32 5.94 -9.81
CA LEU A 89 -1.76 4.99 -10.83
C LEU A 89 -3.14 5.33 -11.39
N SER A 90 -4.11 5.69 -10.55
CA SER A 90 -5.45 6.12 -10.98
C SER A 90 -5.37 7.34 -11.88
N LYS A 91 -4.57 8.35 -11.48
CA LYS A 91 -4.35 9.55 -12.29
C LYS A 91 -3.76 9.19 -13.66
N ARG A 92 -2.73 8.35 -13.68
CA ARG A 92 -2.11 7.91 -14.93
C ARG A 92 -3.08 7.15 -15.84
N SER A 93 -3.91 6.27 -15.28
CA SER A 93 -4.94 5.54 -16.02
C SER A 93 -5.97 6.49 -16.63
N LEU A 94 -6.43 7.49 -15.88
CA LEU A 94 -7.36 8.51 -16.37
C LEU A 94 -6.73 9.36 -17.49
N GLU A 95 -5.47 9.78 -17.36
CA GLU A 95 -4.75 10.53 -18.40
C GLU A 95 -4.67 9.75 -19.72
N ILE A 96 -4.36 8.46 -19.65
CA ILE A 96 -4.33 7.58 -20.85
C ILE A 96 -5.73 7.46 -21.46
N ALA A 97 -6.77 7.28 -20.65
CA ALA A 97 -8.14 7.20 -21.14
C ALA A 97 -8.60 8.49 -21.81
N LEU A 98 -8.32 9.66 -21.20
CA LEU A 98 -8.64 10.98 -21.77
C LEU A 98 -7.96 11.20 -23.12
N ASP A 99 -6.69 10.86 -23.23
CA ASP A 99 -5.95 10.93 -24.49
C ASP A 99 -6.62 10.03 -25.56
N TYR A 100 -6.88 8.77 -25.23
CA TYR A 100 -7.46 7.79 -26.15
C TYR A 100 -8.84 8.24 -26.66
N VAL A 101 -9.77 8.64 -25.80
CA VAL A 101 -11.13 9.02 -26.20
C VAL A 101 -11.17 10.28 -27.03
N SER A 102 -10.14 11.16 -26.93
CA SER A 102 -10.04 12.40 -27.71
C SER A 102 -9.74 12.15 -29.19
N HIS A 103 -9.17 10.99 -29.51
CA HIS A 103 -8.74 10.60 -30.87
C HIS A 103 -9.58 9.46 -31.45
N ARG A 104 -10.08 8.56 -30.60
CA ARG A 104 -10.82 7.38 -31.04
C ARG A 104 -12.21 7.74 -31.52
N GLU A 105 -12.52 7.36 -32.75
CA GLU A 105 -13.86 7.45 -33.36
C GLU A 105 -14.53 6.08 -33.43
N GLY A 106 -15.84 6.08 -33.23
CA GLY A 106 -16.70 4.92 -33.41
C GLY A 106 -18.10 5.33 -33.76
N PHE A 107 -18.69 4.72 -34.80
CA PHE A 107 -20.01 5.05 -35.33
C PHE A 107 -20.15 6.53 -35.71
N GLY A 108 -19.10 7.08 -36.32
CA GLY A 108 -19.13 8.45 -36.92
C GLY A 108 -18.91 9.60 -35.93
N ILE A 109 -18.64 9.33 -34.65
CA ILE A 109 -18.37 10.37 -33.65
C ILE A 109 -17.18 9.95 -32.75
N LYS A 110 -16.50 10.92 -32.17
CA LYS A 110 -15.45 10.65 -31.18
C LYS A 110 -16.03 10.06 -29.90
N LEU A 111 -15.25 9.21 -29.23
CA LEU A 111 -15.66 8.69 -27.93
C LEU A 111 -15.83 9.80 -26.88
N SER A 112 -15.02 10.86 -26.96
CA SER A 112 -15.13 12.05 -26.11
C SER A 112 -16.44 12.79 -26.23
N ASP A 113 -17.16 12.66 -27.36
CA ASP A 113 -18.42 13.35 -27.60
C ASP A 113 -19.64 12.56 -27.11
N ARG A 114 -19.41 11.35 -26.56
CA ARG A 114 -20.46 10.52 -25.98
C ARG A 114 -20.68 10.87 -24.51
N GLU A 115 -21.91 11.27 -24.16
CA GLU A 115 -22.29 11.63 -22.80
C GLU A 115 -21.94 10.53 -21.77
N SER A 116 -22.17 9.25 -22.09
CA SER A 116 -21.86 8.13 -21.22
C SER A 116 -20.36 8.00 -20.90
N VAL A 117 -19.48 8.37 -21.85
CA VAL A 117 -18.03 8.40 -21.67
C VAL A 117 -17.64 9.59 -20.80
N GLN A 118 -18.19 10.78 -21.09
CA GLN A 118 -17.93 12.00 -20.32
C GLN A 118 -18.32 11.82 -18.85
N VAL A 119 -19.48 11.23 -18.57
CA VAL A 119 -19.95 10.96 -17.20
C VAL A 119 -19.00 9.98 -16.47
N LYS A 120 -18.55 8.91 -17.12
CA LYS A 120 -17.59 7.95 -16.53
C LYS A 120 -16.26 8.62 -16.20
N LEU A 121 -15.72 9.40 -17.12
CA LEU A 121 -14.42 10.09 -16.92
C LEU A 121 -14.53 11.20 -15.88
N GLY A 122 -15.63 11.96 -15.88
CA GLY A 122 -15.91 12.98 -14.87
C GLY A 122 -16.01 12.37 -13.46
N LYS A 123 -16.69 11.22 -13.33
CA LYS A 123 -16.75 10.49 -12.05
C LYS A 123 -15.38 9.99 -11.61
N ALA A 124 -14.59 9.44 -12.52
CA ALA A 124 -13.24 8.98 -12.22
C ALA A 124 -12.34 10.13 -11.72
N ALA A 125 -12.41 11.30 -12.35
CA ALA A 125 -11.69 12.50 -11.91
C ALA A 125 -12.12 12.93 -10.50
N MET A 126 -13.41 12.99 -10.23
CA MET A 126 -13.95 13.33 -8.92
C MET A 126 -13.50 12.35 -7.84
N ASP A 127 -13.56 11.04 -8.09
CA ASP A 127 -13.15 10.01 -7.14
C ASP A 127 -11.66 10.10 -6.81
N ILE A 128 -10.80 10.45 -7.78
CA ILE A 128 -9.36 10.72 -7.57
C ILE A 128 -9.14 11.93 -6.65
N ASP A 129 -9.88 13.00 -6.85
CA ASP A 129 -9.77 14.21 -6.01
C ASP A 129 -10.23 13.93 -4.57
N ILE A 130 -11.35 13.24 -4.38
CA ILE A 130 -11.82 12.80 -3.06
C ILE A 130 -10.76 11.92 -2.38
N ALA A 131 -10.20 10.96 -3.11
CA ALA A 131 -9.13 10.08 -2.62
C ALA A 131 -7.93 10.89 -2.13
N ARG A 132 -7.51 11.90 -2.89
CA ARG A 132 -6.40 12.80 -2.53
C ARG A 132 -6.70 13.60 -1.27
N LEU A 133 -7.89 14.17 -1.15
CA LEU A 133 -8.30 14.95 0.02
C LEU A 133 -8.32 14.10 1.30
N LEU A 134 -8.81 12.84 1.21
CA LEU A 134 -8.80 11.92 2.35
C LEU A 134 -7.38 11.58 2.81
N VAL A 135 -6.45 11.36 1.88
CA VAL A 135 -5.03 11.09 2.21
C VAL A 135 -4.37 12.30 2.84
N MET A 136 -4.59 13.50 2.28
CA MET A 136 -4.05 14.74 2.82
C MET A 136 -4.58 15.02 4.23
N ARG A 137 -5.87 14.83 4.48
CA ARG A 137 -6.47 14.96 5.81
C ARG A 137 -5.86 13.98 6.82
N ALA A 138 -5.67 12.72 6.41
CA ALA A 138 -5.05 11.72 7.28
C ALA A 138 -3.59 12.06 7.60
N ALA A 139 -2.83 12.52 6.60
CA ALA A 139 -1.44 12.96 6.78
C ALA A 139 -1.34 14.16 7.73
N TRP A 140 -2.18 15.18 7.52
CA TRP A 140 -2.24 16.35 8.38
C TRP A 140 -2.54 15.99 9.84
N LYS A 141 -3.47 15.06 10.08
CA LYS A 141 -3.77 14.58 11.43
C LYS A 141 -2.59 13.87 12.09
N ILE A 142 -1.85 13.06 11.32
CA ILE A 142 -0.64 12.38 11.82
C ILE A 142 0.41 13.40 12.20
N GLU A 143 0.68 14.39 11.35
CA GLU A 143 1.66 15.44 11.55
C GLU A 143 1.35 16.26 12.82
N ASN A 144 0.08 16.53 13.08
CA ASN A 144 -0.38 17.27 14.26
C ASN A 144 -0.63 16.38 15.50
N GLY A 145 -0.16 15.14 15.52
CA GLY A 145 -0.27 14.23 16.67
C GLY A 145 -1.71 13.82 17.03
N SER A 146 -2.67 14.04 16.13
CA SER A 146 -4.07 13.71 16.35
C SER A 146 -4.37 12.23 16.09
N LYS A 147 -5.46 11.72 16.68
CA LYS A 147 -5.93 10.35 16.40
C LYS A 147 -6.34 10.24 14.93
N SER A 148 -5.57 9.48 14.15
CA SER A 148 -5.69 9.39 12.67
C SER A 148 -6.07 8.00 12.15
N ARG A 149 -6.21 6.99 13.04
CA ARG A 149 -6.46 5.60 12.63
C ARG A 149 -7.69 5.45 11.73
N GLN A 150 -8.77 6.12 12.09
CA GLN A 150 -10.01 6.10 11.30
C GLN A 150 -9.80 6.74 9.92
N ASP A 151 -9.15 7.91 9.88
CA ASP A 151 -8.90 8.65 8.63
C ASP A 151 -8.01 7.84 7.68
N VAL A 152 -6.96 7.19 8.20
CA VAL A 152 -6.10 6.28 7.43
C VAL A 152 -6.89 5.09 6.88
N SER A 153 -7.82 4.52 7.67
CA SER A 153 -8.64 3.40 7.22
C SER A 153 -9.64 3.83 6.13
N MET A 154 -10.30 4.97 6.30
CA MET A 154 -11.21 5.54 5.31
C MET A 154 -10.48 5.85 4.00
N ALA A 155 -9.32 6.51 4.06
CA ALA A 155 -8.49 6.79 2.90
C ALA A 155 -8.10 5.49 2.18
N LYS A 156 -7.67 4.46 2.92
CA LYS A 156 -7.25 3.17 2.36
C LYS A 156 -8.37 2.46 1.60
N ILE A 157 -9.59 2.45 2.15
CA ILE A 157 -10.76 1.84 1.52
C ILE A 157 -11.11 2.60 0.24
N HIS A 158 -11.34 3.91 0.35
CA HIS A 158 -11.77 4.72 -0.78
C HIS A 158 -10.76 4.72 -1.93
N VAL A 159 -9.45 4.84 -1.62
CA VAL A 159 -8.40 4.83 -2.66
C VAL A 159 -8.31 3.47 -3.37
N ALA A 160 -8.54 2.36 -2.66
CA ALA A 160 -8.55 1.04 -3.28
C ALA A 160 -9.70 0.89 -4.28
N ASP A 161 -10.90 1.32 -3.89
CA ASP A 161 -12.09 1.30 -4.75
C ASP A 161 -11.92 2.24 -5.94
N THR A 162 -11.39 3.45 -5.71
CA THR A 162 -11.08 4.42 -6.76
C THR A 162 -10.13 3.83 -7.81
N LEU A 163 -9.03 3.21 -7.39
CA LEU A 163 -8.07 2.61 -8.32
C LEU A 163 -8.74 1.55 -9.20
N ASN A 164 -9.50 0.63 -8.59
CA ASN A 164 -10.18 -0.42 -9.33
C ASN A 164 -11.17 0.16 -10.34
N ASN A 165 -12.02 1.09 -9.91
CA ASN A 165 -13.05 1.70 -10.76
C ASN A 165 -12.45 2.53 -11.91
N VAL A 166 -11.37 3.28 -11.64
CA VAL A 166 -10.70 4.08 -12.67
C VAL A 166 -10.00 3.20 -13.70
N CYS A 167 -9.30 2.14 -13.24
CA CYS A 167 -8.64 1.20 -14.16
C CYS A 167 -9.67 0.45 -15.02
N ASP A 168 -10.77 -0.03 -14.42
CA ASP A 168 -11.84 -0.68 -15.17
C ASP A 168 -12.45 0.27 -16.21
N THR A 169 -12.77 1.51 -15.82
CA THR A 169 -13.28 2.55 -16.72
C THR A 169 -12.31 2.83 -17.87
N ALA A 170 -11.00 2.87 -17.59
CA ALA A 170 -9.99 3.16 -18.60
C ALA A 170 -9.79 2.02 -19.61
N ILE A 171 -10.07 0.76 -19.20
CA ILE A 171 -10.01 -0.42 -20.07
C ILE A 171 -11.25 -0.52 -20.97
N GLN A 172 -12.43 -0.20 -20.44
CA GLN A 172 -13.71 -0.20 -21.17
C GLN A 172 -13.74 0.77 -22.36
#